data_3b0a249c69984e3f4b6ede84f578650e
#
_entry.id   3b0a249c69984e3f4b6ede84f578650e
#
_cell.length_a   1.000
_cell.length_b   1.000
_cell.length_c   1.000
_cell.angle_alpha   90.00
_cell.angle_beta   90.00
_cell.angle_gamma   90.00
#
_symmetry.space_group_name_H-M   'P 1'
#
loop_
_entity.id
_entity.type
_entity.pdbx_description
1 polymer ?
#
loop_
_entity_poly.entity_id
_entity_poly.type
_entity_poly.pdbx_seq_one_letter_code
_entity_poly.pdbx_strand_id
1 'polypeptide(L)' 'MRSLAPREVERILLAHGFVLARQRGSHRIYRHSPSSAMVPIQTYGKNKALPIGTFMSIVKQSRLPKDVFME' A
#
# COMPACT_ATOMS: atom_id res chain seq x y z
N MET A 1 -5.32 9.75 -11.68
CA MET A 1 -5.40 8.51 -10.88
C MET A 1 -6.21 8.76 -9.62
N ARG A 2 -7.14 7.90 -9.34
CA ARG A 2 -8.00 8.01 -8.16
C ARG A 2 -7.33 7.39 -6.95
N SER A 3 -7.40 8.05 -5.81
CA SER A 3 -6.86 7.47 -4.57
C SER A 3 -7.71 6.31 -4.10
N LEU A 4 -7.07 5.36 -3.45
CA LEU A 4 -7.72 4.17 -2.90
C LEU A 4 -7.70 4.22 -1.37
N ALA A 5 -8.58 3.43 -0.75
CA ALA A 5 -8.58 3.25 0.68
C ALA A 5 -7.45 2.31 1.10
N PRO A 6 -6.98 2.39 2.36
CA PRO A 6 -5.93 1.48 2.84
C PRO A 6 -6.23 0.01 2.59
N ARG A 7 -7.47 -0.42 2.80
CA ARG A 7 -7.86 -1.81 2.57
C ARG A 7 -7.63 -2.24 1.12
N GLU A 8 -7.97 -1.36 0.18
CA GLU A 8 -7.79 -1.65 -1.24
C GLU A 8 -6.31 -1.74 -1.60
N VAL A 9 -5.51 -0.82 -1.06
CA VAL A 9 -4.06 -0.83 -1.28
C VAL A 9 -3.44 -2.09 -0.72
N GLU A 10 -3.82 -2.48 0.49
CA GLU A 10 -3.29 -3.70 1.11
C GLU A 10 -3.60 -4.93 0.25
N ARG A 11 -4.83 -5.01 -0.27
CA ARG A 11 -5.23 -6.12 -1.13
C ARG A 11 -4.35 -6.21 -2.37
N ILE A 12 -4.08 -5.05 -2.98
CA ILE A 12 -3.23 -4.99 -4.17
C ILE A 12 -1.80 -5.43 -3.84
N LEU A 13 -1.25 -4.92 -2.74
CA LEU A 13 0.12 -5.29 -2.34
C LEU A 13 0.23 -6.79 -2.11
N LEU A 14 -0.73 -7.37 -1.40
CA LEU A 14 -0.71 -8.81 -1.14
C LEU A 14 -0.82 -9.61 -2.43
N ALA A 15 -1.63 -9.16 -3.38
CA ALA A 15 -1.79 -9.83 -4.65
C ALA A 15 -0.51 -9.79 -5.50
N HIS A 16 0.38 -8.83 -5.22
CA HIS A 16 1.62 -8.66 -5.98
C HIS A 16 2.87 -9.10 -5.20
N GLY A 17 2.70 -9.99 -4.26
CA GLY A 17 3.83 -10.62 -3.59
C GLY A 17 4.35 -9.91 -2.36
N PHE A 18 3.69 -8.86 -1.93
CA PHE A 18 4.04 -8.24 -0.66
C PHE A 18 3.50 -9.09 0.49
N VAL A 19 4.20 -9.05 1.61
CA VAL A 19 3.78 -9.72 2.84
C VAL A 19 3.79 -8.70 3.97
N LEU A 20 2.94 -8.93 4.97
CA LEU A 20 2.94 -8.09 6.16
C LEU A 20 4.19 -8.44 6.97
N ALA A 21 5.15 -7.55 6.99
CA ALA A 21 6.42 -7.77 7.69
C ALA A 21 6.34 -7.36 9.16
N ARG A 22 5.51 -6.35 9.45
CA ARG A 22 5.51 -5.76 10.77
C ARG A 22 4.21 -5.00 10.99
N GLN A 23 3.68 -5.05 12.21
CA GLN A 23 2.49 -4.30 12.57
C GLN A 23 2.64 -3.73 13.97
N ARG A 24 2.25 -2.47 14.12
CA ARG A 24 2.22 -1.82 15.42
C ARG A 24 1.00 -0.90 15.46
N GLY A 25 -0.03 -1.30 16.20
CA GLY A 25 -1.28 -0.58 16.20
C GLY A 25 -1.87 -0.54 14.80
N SER A 26 -2.17 0.65 14.31
CA SER A 26 -2.73 0.85 12.97
C SER A 26 -1.67 1.02 11.89
N HIS A 27 -0.38 0.90 12.24
CA HIS A 27 0.70 0.97 11.28
C HIS A 27 1.10 -0.43 10.85
N ARG A 28 1.03 -0.70 9.55
CA ARG A 28 1.44 -1.97 8.97
C ARG A 28 2.51 -1.73 7.93
N ILE A 29 3.59 -2.51 7.99
CA ILE A 29 4.66 -2.40 7.02
C ILE A 29 4.65 -3.64 6.15
N TYR A 30 4.47 -3.45 4.86
CA TYR A 30 4.49 -4.51 3.87
C TYR A 30 5.85 -4.53 3.19
N ARG A 31 6.30 -5.73 2.88
CA ARG A 31 7.61 -5.91 2.25
C ARG A 31 7.48 -6.84 1.06
N HIS A 32 8.24 -6.51 0.02
CA HIS A 32 8.35 -7.33 -1.17
C HIS A 32 9.80 -7.82 -1.26
N SER A 33 10.05 -9.10 -0.96
CA SER A 33 11.39 -9.66 -0.89
C SER A 33 12.25 -9.46 -2.13
N PRO A 34 11.74 -9.78 -3.33
CA PRO A 34 12.58 -9.67 -4.53
C PRO A 34 13.10 -8.26 -4.77
N SER A 35 12.31 -7.23 -4.52
CA SER A 35 12.70 -5.86 -4.79
C SER A 35 13.20 -5.12 -3.56
N SER A 36 13.03 -5.71 -2.38
CA SER A 36 13.29 -5.06 -1.09
C SER A 36 12.43 -3.81 -0.87
N ALA A 37 11.36 -3.64 -1.63
CA ALA A 37 10.45 -2.54 -1.44
C ALA A 37 9.73 -2.68 -0.10
N MET A 38 9.56 -1.57 0.60
CA MET A 38 8.83 -1.53 1.86
C MET A 38 7.80 -0.42 1.79
N VAL A 39 6.56 -0.75 2.15
CA VAL A 39 5.45 0.18 2.06
C VAL A 39 4.75 0.26 3.41
N PRO A 40 4.82 1.40 4.10
CA PRO A 40 4.06 1.57 5.33
C PRO A 40 2.63 1.97 4.99
N ILE A 41 1.68 1.29 5.61
CA ILE A 41 0.27 1.58 5.44
C ILE A 41 -0.33 1.92 6.79
N GLN A 42 -0.98 3.06 6.88
CA GLN A 42 -1.77 3.39 8.05
C GLN A 42 -3.18 2.91 7.82
N THR A 43 -3.64 1.97 8.64
CA THR A 43 -4.96 1.35 8.46
C THR A 43 -6.07 2.11 9.17
N TYR A 44 -5.74 3.17 9.86
CA TYR A 44 -6.68 4.06 10.47
C TYR A 44 -7.60 4.63 9.38
N GLY A 45 -8.90 4.48 9.55
CA GLY A 45 -9.83 4.88 8.51
C GLY A 45 -9.76 4.01 7.25
N LYS A 46 -9.66 2.73 7.41
CA LYS A 46 -9.37 1.75 6.34
C LYS A 46 -10.34 1.73 5.17
N ASN A 47 -11.54 2.29 5.34
CA ASN A 47 -12.53 2.35 4.26
C ASN A 47 -12.59 3.70 3.57
N LYS A 48 -11.79 4.65 4.01
CA LYS A 48 -11.73 5.98 3.39
C LYS A 48 -10.53 6.07 2.47
N ALA A 49 -10.71 6.72 1.32
CA ALA A 49 -9.60 6.94 0.40
C ALA A 49 -8.49 7.72 1.11
N LEU A 50 -7.25 7.29 0.88
CA LEU A 50 -6.08 7.97 1.41
C LEU A 50 -5.97 9.37 0.81
N PRO A 51 -5.38 10.33 1.53
CA PRO A 51 -5.00 11.60 0.90
C PRO A 51 -4.17 11.31 -0.35
N ILE A 52 -4.39 12.06 -1.41
CA ILE A 52 -3.78 11.75 -2.71
C ILE A 52 -2.25 11.74 -2.63
N GLY A 53 -1.65 12.65 -1.87
CA GLY A 53 -0.21 12.68 -1.70
C GLY A 53 0.32 11.42 -1.03
N THR A 54 -0.37 10.96 0.01
CA THR A 54 0.00 9.73 0.70
C THR A 54 -0.14 8.52 -0.23
N PHE A 55 -1.24 8.47 -0.98
CA PHE A 55 -1.46 7.39 -1.93
C PHE A 55 -0.37 7.34 -3.00
N MET A 56 -0.03 8.49 -3.57
CA MET A 56 1.02 8.54 -4.59
C MET A 56 2.40 8.15 -4.05
N SER A 57 2.67 8.47 -2.79
CA SER A 57 3.91 8.03 -2.13
C SER A 57 3.95 6.51 -2.01
N ILE A 58 2.82 5.91 -1.65
CA ILE A 58 2.70 4.46 -1.54
C ILE A 58 2.94 3.80 -2.90
N VAL A 59 2.31 4.31 -3.94
CA VAL A 59 2.49 3.80 -5.29
C VAL A 59 3.97 3.82 -5.66
N LYS A 60 4.64 4.93 -5.41
CA LYS A 60 6.06 5.08 -5.70
C LYS A 60 6.91 4.12 -4.89
N GLN A 61 6.66 4.01 -3.59
CA GLN A 61 7.43 3.15 -2.70
C GLN A 61 7.26 1.67 -3.03
N SER A 62 6.10 1.29 -3.55
CA SER A 62 5.83 -0.11 -3.90
C SER A 62 6.68 -0.60 -5.06
N ARG A 63 7.17 0.31 -5.89
CA ARG A 63 7.91 -0.01 -7.12
C ARG A 63 7.10 -0.81 -8.12
N LEU A 64 5.78 -0.88 -7.92
CA LEU A 64 4.88 -1.53 -8.85
C LEU A 64 4.46 -0.52 -9.93
N PRO A 65 4.06 -1.01 -11.11
CA PRO A 65 3.51 -0.12 -12.13
C PRO A 65 2.26 0.57 -11.60
N LYS A 66 2.04 1.81 -12.00
CA LYS A 66 0.89 2.59 -11.53
C LYS A 66 -0.44 1.92 -11.87
N ASP A 67 -0.50 1.24 -13.00
CA ASP A 67 -1.77 0.65 -13.45
C ASP A 67 -2.30 -0.45 -12.55
N VAL A 68 -1.44 -1.08 -11.72
CA VAL A 68 -1.94 -2.08 -10.76
C VAL A 68 -2.81 -1.43 -9.67
N PHE A 69 -2.68 -0.11 -9.49
CA PHE A 69 -3.47 0.64 -8.51
C PHE A 69 -4.67 1.36 -9.15
N MET A 70 -4.86 1.19 -10.44
CA MET A 70 -5.93 1.85 -11.17
C MET A 70 -7.10 0.88 -11.30
N GLU A 71 -8.09 1.06 -10.45
CA GLU A 71 -9.28 0.20 -10.45
C GLU A 71 -10.52 0.93 -10.91
#